data_bcbdab0669fdb174a8a5b38099c45fa1
#
_entry.id   bcbdab0669fdb174a8a5b38099c45fa1
#
_cell.length_a   1.000
_cell.length_b   1.000
_cell.length_c   1.000
_cell.angle_alpha   90.00
_cell.angle_beta   90.00
_cell.angle_gamma   90.00
#
_symmetry.space_group_name_H-M   'P 1'
#
loop_
_entity.id
_entity.type
_entity.pdbx_description
1 polymer ?
#
loop_
_entity_poly.entity_id
_entity_poly.type
_entity_poly.pdbx_seq_one_letter_code
_entity_poly.pdbx_strand_id
1 'polypeptide(L)'
;NLEKIIESFYKTIDKCRELGIEVEGVSFRKDLLEAVYPAYNVISCAEATSNNSNLTGIPFGNRIDGNNINDIMMNTRTEGFSELIKRRFVIGSYVLQKENQEKLFLNAGRVRRMIVDRMNELFKEYDALIMPSAPDIAPLFNEASDKLSDEYLILGNHLVIGNFGGFPSISIPSGFVNNMPISVNITGRAKEDSLVLNLANKLEEVLGCKGMVAKDE
;
A
#
# COMPACT_ATOMS: atom_id res chain seq x y z
N ASN A 1 -16.47 -11.53 8.31
CA ASN A 1 -15.03 -11.77 8.54
C ASN A 1 -14.37 -10.68 9.41
N LEU A 2 -14.76 -9.42 9.27
CA LEU A 2 -14.15 -8.28 9.99
C LEU A 2 -14.07 -8.50 11.51
N GLU A 3 -15.15 -8.95 12.16
CA GLU A 3 -15.17 -9.21 13.60
C GLU A 3 -14.11 -10.26 14.00
N LYS A 4 -13.95 -11.32 13.23
CA LYS A 4 -12.95 -12.36 13.47
C LYS A 4 -11.52 -11.85 13.27
N ILE A 5 -11.32 -10.95 12.31
CA ILE A 5 -10.03 -10.30 12.08
C ILE A 5 -9.67 -9.39 13.25
N ILE A 6 -10.63 -8.61 13.73
CA ILE A 6 -10.47 -7.76 14.91
C ILE A 6 -10.17 -8.60 16.16
N GLU A 7 -10.89 -9.70 16.37
CA GLU A 7 -10.62 -10.63 17.48
C GLU A 7 -9.20 -11.20 17.40
N SER A 8 -8.77 -11.63 16.21
CA SER A 8 -7.40 -12.14 16.01
C SER A 8 -6.35 -11.06 16.23
N PHE A 9 -6.64 -9.83 15.82
CA PHE A 9 -5.76 -8.70 16.08
C PHE A 9 -5.57 -8.46 17.59
N TYR A 10 -6.64 -8.47 18.38
CA TYR A 10 -6.53 -8.33 19.84
C TYR A 10 -5.76 -9.48 20.49
N LYS A 11 -5.91 -10.73 19.99
CA LYS A 11 -5.06 -11.85 20.43
C LYS A 11 -3.58 -11.59 20.16
N THR A 12 -3.25 -10.98 19.02
CA THR A 12 -1.88 -10.56 18.70
C THR A 12 -1.39 -9.48 19.68
N ILE A 13 -2.24 -8.51 20.03
CA ILE A 13 -1.91 -7.48 21.01
C ILE A 13 -1.62 -8.11 22.39
N ASP A 14 -2.40 -9.11 22.80
CA ASP A 14 -2.15 -9.82 24.06
C ASP A 14 -0.82 -10.57 24.03
N LYS A 15 -0.45 -11.16 22.88
CA LYS A 15 0.89 -11.76 22.70
C LYS A 15 2.02 -10.73 22.78
N CYS A 16 1.83 -9.53 22.26
CA CYS A 16 2.79 -8.43 22.46
C CYS A 16 3.00 -8.16 23.96
N ARG A 17 1.92 -8.07 24.74
CA ARG A 17 1.99 -7.83 26.19
C ARG A 17 2.66 -8.98 26.93
N GLU A 18 2.39 -10.24 26.56
CA GLU A 18 3.09 -11.42 27.12
C GLU A 18 4.61 -11.37 26.89
N LEU A 19 5.07 -10.75 25.80
CA LEU A 19 6.49 -10.51 25.51
C LEU A 19 7.08 -9.29 26.28
N GLY A 20 6.29 -8.63 27.14
CA GLY A 20 6.70 -7.44 27.87
C GLY A 20 6.72 -6.17 27.01
N ILE A 21 6.05 -6.17 25.85
CA ILE A 21 5.90 -4.99 25.01
C ILE A 21 4.73 -4.15 25.54
N GLU A 22 4.98 -2.88 25.83
CA GLU A 22 3.91 -1.94 26.18
C GLU A 22 3.11 -1.60 24.94
N VAL A 23 1.78 -1.76 25.03
CA VAL A 23 0.88 -1.50 23.90
C VAL A 23 -0.25 -0.58 24.33
N GLU A 24 -0.33 0.55 23.66
CA GLU A 24 -1.38 1.56 23.84
C GLU A 24 -2.19 1.74 22.56
N GLY A 25 -3.47 2.09 22.74
CA GLY A 25 -4.35 2.44 21.63
C GLY A 25 -4.16 3.89 21.24
N VAL A 26 -3.81 4.13 19.96
CA VAL A 26 -3.66 5.48 19.42
C VAL A 26 -4.74 5.77 18.39
N SER A 27 -5.12 7.05 18.26
CA SER A 27 -6.08 7.49 17.26
C SER A 27 -5.39 8.28 16.15
N PHE A 28 -5.78 7.97 14.92
CA PHE A 28 -5.43 8.77 13.76
C PHE A 28 -6.65 9.62 13.35
N ARG A 29 -6.43 10.85 12.91
CA ARG A 29 -7.51 11.74 12.45
C ARG A 29 -8.27 11.08 11.29
N LYS A 30 -9.59 11.00 11.43
CA LYS A 30 -10.46 10.34 10.44
C LYS A 30 -10.35 10.98 9.06
N ASP A 31 -10.35 12.31 8.99
CA ASP A 31 -10.22 13.06 7.75
C ASP A 31 -8.90 12.79 7.01
N LEU A 32 -7.80 12.60 7.76
CA LEU A 32 -6.52 12.21 7.15
C LEU A 32 -6.54 10.78 6.65
N LEU A 33 -7.18 9.84 7.37
CA LEU A 33 -7.32 8.46 6.90
C LEU A 33 -8.15 8.37 5.62
N GLU A 34 -9.26 9.11 5.56
CA GLU A 34 -10.12 9.19 4.37
C GLU A 34 -9.38 9.83 3.18
N ALA A 35 -8.43 10.73 3.44
CA ALA A 35 -7.64 11.40 2.41
C ALA A 35 -6.43 10.59 1.91
N VAL A 36 -6.06 9.47 2.56
CA VAL A 36 -4.88 8.66 2.18
C VAL A 36 -4.97 8.22 0.73
N TYR A 37 -6.07 7.54 0.36
CA TYR A 37 -6.22 6.98 -0.99
C TYR A 37 -6.33 8.05 -2.07
N PRO A 38 -7.19 9.08 -1.97
CA PRO A 38 -7.25 10.14 -2.95
C PRO A 38 -5.89 10.83 -3.18
N ALA A 39 -5.18 11.16 -2.10
CA ALA A 39 -3.86 11.78 -2.19
C ALA A 39 -2.85 10.86 -2.86
N TYR A 40 -2.82 9.58 -2.49
CA TYR A 40 -1.96 8.58 -3.11
C TYR A 40 -2.27 8.42 -4.60
N ASN A 41 -3.54 8.29 -4.97
CA ASN A 41 -3.94 8.09 -6.36
C ASN A 41 -3.49 9.27 -7.24
N VAL A 42 -3.71 10.49 -6.80
CA VAL A 42 -3.28 11.70 -7.50
C VAL A 42 -1.76 11.72 -7.70
N ILE A 43 -1.00 11.53 -6.62
CA ILE A 43 0.47 11.57 -6.67
C ILE A 43 1.02 10.42 -7.51
N SER A 44 0.58 9.20 -7.26
CA SER A 44 1.10 8.01 -7.94
C SER A 44 0.78 8.00 -9.42
N CYS A 45 -0.41 8.44 -9.84
CA CYS A 45 -0.76 8.55 -11.25
C CYS A 45 0.07 9.62 -11.97
N ALA A 46 0.30 10.77 -11.33
CA ALA A 46 1.14 11.83 -11.88
C ALA A 46 2.61 11.37 -12.05
N GLU A 47 3.17 10.75 -11.01
CA GLU A 47 4.53 10.21 -11.04
C GLU A 47 4.66 9.05 -12.04
N ALA A 48 3.69 8.12 -12.09
CA ALA A 48 3.69 7.04 -13.06
C ALA A 48 3.67 7.56 -14.50
N THR A 49 2.87 8.59 -14.79
CA THR A 49 2.81 9.21 -16.11
C THR A 49 4.14 9.82 -16.51
N SER A 50 4.77 10.56 -15.61
CA SER A 50 6.08 11.18 -15.85
C SER A 50 7.19 10.13 -15.98
N ASN A 51 7.28 9.19 -15.04
CA ASN A 51 8.37 8.21 -14.98
C ASN A 51 8.32 7.20 -16.13
N ASN A 52 7.12 6.84 -16.60
CA ASN A 52 6.98 5.89 -17.70
C ASN A 52 6.86 6.55 -19.08
N SER A 53 7.07 7.86 -19.18
CA SER A 53 7.03 8.58 -20.47
C SER A 53 8.13 8.13 -21.44
N ASN A 54 9.24 7.63 -20.92
CA ASN A 54 10.40 7.14 -21.69
C ASN A 54 10.23 5.68 -22.20
N LEU A 55 9.22 4.95 -21.74
CA LEU A 55 8.94 3.59 -22.20
C LEU A 55 8.17 3.63 -23.53
N THR A 56 8.89 3.91 -24.61
CA THR A 56 8.35 4.14 -25.95
C THR A 56 8.73 3.05 -26.95
N GLY A 57 9.54 2.05 -26.53
CA GLY A 57 10.09 1.04 -27.43
C GLY A 57 11.25 1.53 -28.31
N ILE A 58 11.73 2.77 -28.12
CA ILE A 58 12.86 3.33 -28.86
C ILE A 58 14.18 3.12 -28.12
N PRO A 59 14.36 3.64 -26.85
CA PRO A 59 15.64 3.52 -26.16
C PRO A 59 15.85 2.13 -25.55
N PHE A 60 14.79 1.48 -25.06
CA PHE A 60 14.86 0.15 -24.40
C PHE A 60 13.45 -0.44 -24.19
N GLY A 61 13.39 -1.69 -23.78
CA GLY A 61 12.17 -2.45 -23.50
C GLY A 61 11.60 -3.12 -24.74
N ASN A 62 10.40 -3.65 -24.61
CA ASN A 62 9.68 -4.24 -25.73
C ASN A 62 9.39 -3.20 -26.80
N ARG A 63 9.45 -3.62 -28.06
CA ARG A 63 9.15 -2.76 -29.20
C ARG A 63 8.12 -3.45 -30.08
N ILE A 64 7.09 -2.72 -30.44
CA ILE A 64 6.11 -3.10 -31.46
C ILE A 64 6.38 -2.26 -32.69
N ASP A 65 6.53 -2.91 -33.85
CA ASP A 65 6.88 -2.23 -35.09
C ASP A 65 5.74 -1.37 -35.63
N GLY A 66 6.12 -0.39 -36.45
CA GLY A 66 5.23 0.57 -37.12
C GLY A 66 5.89 1.14 -38.34
N ASN A 67 5.12 1.90 -39.14
CA ASN A 67 5.60 2.48 -40.41
C ASN A 67 6.58 3.64 -40.20
N ASN A 68 6.54 4.23 -39.04
CA ASN A 68 7.38 5.36 -38.62
C ASN A 68 7.57 5.37 -37.10
N ILE A 69 8.38 6.31 -36.60
CA ILE A 69 8.68 6.42 -35.17
C ILE A 69 7.44 6.63 -34.29
N ASN A 70 6.48 7.42 -34.73
CA ASN A 70 5.26 7.68 -33.97
C ASN A 70 4.39 6.43 -33.87
N ASP A 71 4.28 5.64 -34.94
CA ASP A 71 3.56 4.38 -34.93
C ASP A 71 4.22 3.39 -33.95
N ILE A 72 5.54 3.26 -33.98
CA ILE A 72 6.29 2.41 -33.05
C ILE A 72 5.99 2.81 -31.60
N MET A 73 6.09 4.09 -31.27
CA MET A 73 5.82 4.59 -29.92
C MET A 73 4.37 4.33 -29.52
N MET A 74 3.42 4.62 -30.40
CA MET A 74 1.99 4.43 -30.16
C MET A 74 1.65 2.96 -29.97
N ASN A 75 2.06 2.09 -30.89
CA ASN A 75 1.79 0.66 -30.85
C ASN A 75 2.41 0.04 -29.60
N THR A 76 3.68 0.34 -29.33
CA THR A 76 4.39 -0.16 -28.14
C THR A 76 3.66 0.20 -26.85
N ARG A 77 3.22 1.44 -26.69
CA ARG A 77 2.52 1.87 -25.49
C ARG A 77 1.10 1.33 -25.40
N THR A 78 0.43 1.17 -26.54
CA THR A 78 -0.93 0.62 -26.59
C THR A 78 -0.98 -0.85 -26.21
N GLU A 79 -0.05 -1.66 -26.71
CA GLU A 79 -0.01 -3.10 -26.47
C GLU A 79 0.79 -3.46 -25.20
N GLY A 80 1.83 -2.68 -24.86
CA GLY A 80 2.74 -2.97 -23.77
C GLY A 80 2.21 -2.64 -22.38
N PHE A 81 1.18 -1.79 -22.24
CA PHE A 81 0.60 -1.43 -20.95
C PHE A 81 -0.82 -2.01 -20.80
N SER A 82 -1.09 -2.55 -19.61
CA SER A 82 -2.44 -3.00 -19.23
C SER A 82 -3.42 -1.83 -19.15
N GLU A 83 -4.72 -2.13 -19.26
CA GLU A 83 -5.78 -1.12 -19.14
C GLU A 83 -5.71 -0.33 -17.82
N LEU A 84 -5.38 -1.00 -16.73
CA LEU A 84 -5.21 -0.35 -15.42
C LEU A 84 -4.08 0.69 -15.45
N ILE A 85 -2.96 0.39 -16.08
CA ILE A 85 -1.83 1.32 -16.20
C ILE A 85 -2.17 2.47 -17.15
N LYS A 86 -2.85 2.19 -18.27
CA LYS A 86 -3.32 3.24 -19.19
C LYS A 86 -4.29 4.20 -18.49
N ARG A 87 -5.22 3.69 -17.68
CA ARG A 87 -6.10 4.52 -16.84
C ARG A 87 -5.28 5.45 -15.93
N ARG A 88 -4.24 4.95 -15.27
CA ARG A 88 -3.36 5.79 -14.43
C ARG A 88 -2.67 6.90 -15.24
N PHE A 89 -2.26 6.62 -16.47
CA PHE A 89 -1.65 7.64 -17.33
C PHE A 89 -2.66 8.71 -17.75
N VAL A 90 -3.90 8.35 -18.00
CA VAL A 90 -4.96 9.34 -18.29
C VAL A 90 -5.20 10.25 -17.08
N ILE A 91 -5.36 9.67 -15.89
CA ILE A 91 -5.53 10.44 -14.64
C ILE A 91 -4.30 11.33 -14.40
N GLY A 92 -3.10 10.76 -14.50
CA GLY A 92 -1.85 11.51 -14.27
C GLY A 92 -1.64 12.64 -15.27
N SER A 93 -1.99 12.42 -16.55
CA SER A 93 -1.92 13.46 -17.57
C SER A 93 -2.87 14.62 -17.24
N TYR A 94 -4.08 14.33 -16.76
CA TYR A 94 -5.03 15.35 -16.31
C TYR A 94 -4.51 16.12 -15.10
N VAL A 95 -3.96 15.40 -14.10
CA VAL A 95 -3.38 16.00 -12.89
C VAL A 95 -2.21 16.93 -13.21
N LEU A 96 -1.39 16.58 -14.21
CA LEU A 96 -0.18 17.32 -14.60
C LEU A 96 -0.47 18.54 -15.50
N GLN A 97 -1.71 18.72 -15.97
CA GLN A 97 -2.08 19.94 -16.69
C GLN A 97 -1.89 21.16 -15.80
N LYS A 98 -1.39 22.24 -16.39
CA LYS A 98 -1.01 23.47 -15.66
C LYS A 98 -2.14 24.02 -14.75
N GLU A 99 -3.37 24.00 -15.24
CA GLU A 99 -4.56 24.46 -14.53
C GLU A 99 -4.97 23.55 -13.36
N ASN A 100 -4.53 22.29 -13.35
CA ASN A 100 -4.88 21.29 -12.36
C ASN A 100 -3.80 21.06 -11.30
N GLN A 101 -2.54 21.41 -11.59
CA GLN A 101 -1.40 21.10 -10.72
C GLN A 101 -1.58 21.65 -9.30
N GLU A 102 -1.99 22.92 -9.15
CA GLU A 102 -2.19 23.52 -7.83
C GLU A 102 -3.32 22.84 -7.07
N LYS A 103 -4.45 22.61 -7.73
CA LYS A 103 -5.66 22.06 -7.10
C LYS A 103 -5.53 20.57 -6.75
N LEU A 104 -4.81 19.81 -7.55
CA LEU A 104 -4.71 18.34 -7.39
C LEU A 104 -3.34 17.95 -6.86
N PHE A 105 -2.27 18.10 -7.63
CA PHE A 105 -0.96 17.55 -7.29
C PHE A 105 -0.35 18.19 -6.04
N LEU A 106 -0.31 19.52 -5.99
CA LEU A 106 0.26 20.22 -4.85
C LEU A 106 -0.59 20.07 -3.59
N ASN A 107 -1.92 20.07 -3.70
CA ASN A 107 -2.78 19.80 -2.56
C ASN A 107 -2.66 18.36 -2.06
N ALA A 108 -2.54 17.36 -2.93
CA ALA A 108 -2.24 15.99 -2.53
C ALA A 108 -0.90 15.89 -1.80
N GLY A 109 0.12 16.62 -2.25
CA GLY A 109 1.40 16.75 -1.57
C GLY A 109 1.30 17.38 -0.17
N ARG A 110 0.43 18.39 0.01
CA ARG A 110 0.15 18.99 1.33
C ARG A 110 -0.55 17.99 2.27
N VAL A 111 -1.54 17.25 1.77
CA VAL A 111 -2.21 16.18 2.53
C VAL A 111 -1.21 15.09 2.93
N ARG A 112 -0.39 14.60 1.98
CA ARG A 112 0.71 13.68 2.28
C ARG A 112 1.57 14.21 3.42
N ARG A 113 1.97 15.48 3.40
CA ARG A 113 2.79 16.09 4.45
C ARG A 113 2.09 16.05 5.81
N MET A 114 0.80 16.38 5.88
CA MET A 114 0.04 16.33 7.13
C MET A 114 -0.03 14.91 7.70
N ILE A 115 -0.18 13.88 6.85
CA ILE A 115 -0.17 12.47 7.25
C ILE A 115 1.22 12.09 7.81
N VAL A 116 2.30 12.45 7.12
CA VAL A 116 3.68 12.18 7.55
C VAL A 116 3.99 12.89 8.86
N ASP A 117 3.58 14.13 9.02
CA ASP A 117 3.79 14.89 10.26
C ASP A 117 3.08 14.21 11.44
N ARG A 118 1.84 13.74 11.26
CA ARG A 118 1.12 12.99 12.29
C ARG A 118 1.81 11.67 12.64
N MET A 119 2.32 10.93 11.67
CA MET A 119 3.12 9.73 11.92
C MET A 119 4.38 10.04 12.72
N ASN A 120 5.10 11.08 12.35
CA ASN A 120 6.29 11.51 13.06
C ASN A 120 6.00 11.97 14.50
N GLU A 121 4.82 12.54 14.77
CA GLU A 121 4.38 12.83 16.13
C GLU A 121 4.19 11.55 16.95
N LEU A 122 3.49 10.55 16.40
CA LEU A 122 3.31 9.26 17.07
C LEU A 122 4.66 8.59 17.32
N PHE A 123 5.58 8.64 16.39
CA PHE A 123 6.92 8.06 16.55
C PHE A 123 7.85 8.82 17.51
N LYS A 124 7.44 9.94 18.09
CA LYS A 124 8.15 10.53 19.25
C LYS A 124 7.89 9.79 20.55
N GLU A 125 6.73 9.13 20.65
CA GLU A 125 6.24 8.46 21.85
C GLU A 125 6.32 6.93 21.71
N TYR A 126 6.15 6.41 20.48
CA TYR A 126 6.07 4.97 20.20
C TYR A 126 7.20 4.54 19.25
N ASP A 127 7.72 3.33 19.46
CA ASP A 127 8.76 2.74 18.61
C ASP A 127 8.20 2.19 17.30
N ALA A 128 6.99 1.63 17.34
CA ALA A 128 6.30 1.09 16.17
C ALA A 128 4.79 1.23 16.31
N LEU A 129 4.11 1.18 15.18
CA LEU A 129 2.64 1.04 15.09
C LEU A 129 2.30 -0.35 14.58
N ILE A 130 1.25 -0.96 15.14
CA ILE A 130 0.73 -2.25 14.72
C ILE A 130 -0.75 -2.13 14.36
N MET A 131 -1.15 -2.74 13.25
CA MET A 131 -2.54 -2.72 12.78
C MET A 131 -2.84 -3.97 11.95
N PRO A 132 -4.11 -4.35 11.73
CA PRO A 132 -4.46 -5.39 10.77
C PRO A 132 -3.97 -5.02 9.37
N SER A 133 -3.42 -5.98 8.59
CA SER A 133 -2.93 -5.68 7.24
C SER A 133 -4.07 -5.46 6.24
N ALA A 134 -5.20 -6.11 6.44
CA ALA A 134 -6.38 -5.97 5.58
C ALA A 134 -7.67 -6.11 6.40
N PRO A 135 -8.78 -5.51 5.96
CA PRO A 135 -10.06 -5.59 6.64
C PRO A 135 -10.81 -6.92 6.37
N ASP A 136 -10.37 -7.70 5.40
CA ASP A 136 -10.99 -8.98 5.01
C ASP A 136 -9.93 -10.01 4.59
N ILE A 137 -10.37 -11.25 4.42
CA ILE A 137 -9.59 -12.34 3.83
C ILE A 137 -9.50 -12.16 2.31
N ALA A 138 -8.60 -12.90 1.65
CA ALA A 138 -8.49 -12.89 0.20
C ALA A 138 -9.84 -13.27 -0.46
N PRO A 139 -10.30 -12.54 -1.49
CA PRO A 139 -11.53 -12.88 -2.21
C PRO A 139 -11.36 -14.15 -3.04
N LEU A 140 -12.47 -14.82 -3.33
CA LEU A 140 -12.46 -15.94 -4.28
C LEU A 140 -12.22 -15.44 -5.72
N PHE A 141 -11.64 -16.27 -6.58
CA PHE A 141 -11.31 -15.89 -7.96
C PHE A 141 -12.54 -15.48 -8.79
N ASN A 142 -13.69 -16.09 -8.53
CA ASN A 142 -14.94 -15.78 -9.21
C ASN A 142 -15.73 -14.61 -8.60
N GLU A 143 -15.32 -14.13 -7.43
CA GLU A 143 -15.86 -12.93 -6.78
C GLU A 143 -14.97 -11.71 -7.01
N ALA A 144 -13.85 -11.88 -7.71
CA ALA A 144 -12.98 -10.77 -8.06
C ALA A 144 -13.77 -9.76 -8.91
N SER A 145 -14.03 -8.61 -8.32
CA SER A 145 -14.68 -7.47 -8.95
C SER A 145 -13.93 -7.04 -10.21
N ASP A 146 -14.57 -6.24 -11.05
CA ASP A 146 -13.95 -5.60 -12.20
C ASP A 146 -12.57 -5.05 -11.79
N LYS A 147 -11.52 -5.52 -12.47
CA LYS A 147 -10.11 -5.13 -12.22
C LYS A 147 -9.86 -3.63 -12.25
N LEU A 148 -10.85 -2.86 -12.72
CA LEU A 148 -10.84 -1.40 -12.78
C LEU A 148 -11.61 -0.76 -11.62
N SER A 149 -12.25 -1.54 -10.73
CA SER A 149 -13.00 -0.98 -9.60
C SER A 149 -12.05 -0.44 -8.53
N ASP A 150 -12.44 0.70 -7.95
CA ASP A 150 -11.70 1.32 -6.85
C ASP A 150 -11.78 0.49 -5.55
N GLU A 151 -12.80 -0.35 -5.39
CA GLU A 151 -12.98 -1.25 -4.24
C GLU A 151 -11.78 -2.18 -4.06
N TYR A 152 -11.25 -2.73 -5.14
CA TYR A 152 -10.07 -3.59 -5.11
C TYR A 152 -8.80 -2.83 -4.64
N LEU A 153 -8.73 -1.53 -4.90
CA LEU A 153 -7.57 -0.69 -4.58
C LEU A 153 -7.62 -0.11 -3.16
N ILE A 154 -8.79 -0.15 -2.52
CA ILE A 154 -9.03 0.49 -1.21
C ILE A 154 -8.69 -0.42 -0.03
N LEU A 155 -8.69 -1.74 -0.19
CA LEU A 155 -8.54 -2.72 0.89
C LEU A 155 -7.23 -2.63 1.69
N GLY A 156 -6.17 -2.08 1.13
CA GLY A 156 -4.88 -1.90 1.80
C GLY A 156 -4.48 -0.44 2.02
N ASN A 157 -5.45 0.44 2.07
CA ASN A 157 -5.25 1.89 1.95
C ASN A 157 -4.32 2.49 3.02
N HIS A 158 -4.43 2.02 4.26
CA HIS A 158 -3.59 2.47 5.37
C HIS A 158 -2.10 2.10 5.18
N LEU A 159 -1.78 1.04 4.43
CA LEU A 159 -0.40 0.64 4.14
C LEU A 159 0.34 1.67 3.28
N VAL A 160 -0.38 2.48 2.52
CA VAL A 160 0.17 3.60 1.73
C VAL A 160 0.85 4.66 2.61
N ILE A 161 0.49 4.75 3.89
CA ILE A 161 1.12 5.67 4.84
C ILE A 161 2.63 5.42 4.92
N GLY A 162 3.05 4.14 4.88
CA GLY A 162 4.47 3.78 4.80
C GLY A 162 5.18 4.38 3.57
N ASN A 163 4.52 4.33 2.41
CA ASN A 163 5.06 4.92 1.17
C ASN A 163 5.18 6.44 1.26
N PHE A 164 4.24 7.12 1.93
CA PHE A 164 4.25 8.58 2.04
C PHE A 164 5.45 9.12 2.80
N GLY A 165 5.85 8.47 3.89
CA GLY A 165 6.89 8.93 4.78
C GLY A 165 8.22 8.17 4.65
N GLY A 166 8.27 7.12 3.84
CA GLY A 166 9.43 6.21 3.77
C GLY A 166 9.60 5.44 5.08
N PHE A 167 8.49 5.07 5.71
CA PHE A 167 8.48 4.28 6.93
C PHE A 167 8.64 2.80 6.60
N PRO A 168 9.62 2.08 7.19
CA PRO A 168 9.71 0.64 7.03
C PRO A 168 8.47 -0.05 7.58
N SER A 169 7.96 -1.01 6.83
CA SER A 169 6.71 -1.69 7.15
C SER A 169 6.79 -3.16 6.75
N ILE A 170 6.32 -4.04 7.62
CA ILE A 170 6.27 -5.49 7.38
C ILE A 170 4.90 -6.04 7.77
N SER A 171 4.39 -6.95 6.97
CA SER A 171 3.20 -7.75 7.32
C SER A 171 3.65 -9.17 7.68
N ILE A 172 3.20 -9.65 8.83
CA ILE A 172 3.49 -11.00 9.32
C ILE A 172 2.18 -11.77 9.52
N PRO A 173 2.16 -13.10 9.27
CA PRO A 173 0.99 -13.92 9.52
C PRO A 173 0.60 -13.89 11.00
N SER A 174 -0.68 -13.71 11.29
CA SER A 174 -1.20 -13.65 12.66
C SER A 174 -2.28 -14.69 12.97
N GLY A 175 -2.59 -15.54 12.01
CA GLY A 175 -3.57 -16.62 12.17
C GLY A 175 -4.40 -16.84 10.92
N PHE A 176 -5.57 -17.45 11.12
CA PHE A 176 -6.47 -17.84 10.04
C PHE A 176 -7.91 -17.46 10.36
N VAL A 177 -8.65 -17.04 9.34
CA VAL A 177 -10.11 -16.87 9.38
C VAL A 177 -10.69 -17.66 8.21
N ASN A 178 -11.61 -18.59 8.49
CA ASN A 178 -12.18 -19.49 7.49
C ASN A 178 -11.12 -20.22 6.64
N ASN A 179 -10.05 -20.70 7.27
CA ASN A 179 -8.87 -21.33 6.68
C ASN A 179 -8.03 -20.40 5.75
N MET A 180 -8.36 -19.13 5.66
CA MET A 180 -7.59 -18.14 4.91
C MET A 180 -6.63 -17.40 5.85
N PRO A 181 -5.36 -17.20 5.45
CA PRO A 181 -4.39 -16.50 6.29
C PRO A 181 -4.78 -15.03 6.45
N ILE A 182 -4.56 -14.53 7.66
CA ILE A 182 -4.65 -13.11 7.99
C ILE A 182 -3.33 -12.64 8.58
N SER A 183 -3.10 -11.34 8.57
CA SER A 183 -1.83 -10.78 8.98
C SER A 183 -1.99 -9.46 9.73
N VAL A 184 -0.97 -9.13 10.50
CA VAL A 184 -0.78 -7.80 11.09
C VAL A 184 0.37 -7.09 10.41
N ASN A 185 0.24 -5.77 10.30
CA ASN A 185 1.26 -4.90 9.76
C ASN A 185 1.95 -4.14 10.89
N ILE A 186 3.27 -4.11 10.86
CA ILE A 186 4.13 -3.39 11.80
C ILE A 186 4.85 -2.31 11.00
N THR A 187 4.72 -1.06 11.43
CA THR A 187 5.36 0.10 10.79
C THR A 187 6.22 0.82 11.81
N GLY A 188 7.48 1.07 11.47
CA GLY A 188 8.45 1.78 12.30
C GLY A 188 8.84 3.15 11.77
N ARG A 189 9.70 3.86 12.50
CA ARG A 189 10.28 5.13 12.05
C ARG A 189 11.10 4.95 10.77
N ALA A 190 11.18 6.00 9.99
CA ALA A 190 12.03 6.00 8.79
C ALA A 190 13.49 5.63 9.14
N LYS A 191 14.06 4.71 8.37
CA LYS A 191 15.43 4.15 8.54
C LYS A 191 15.63 3.23 9.75
N GLU A 192 14.56 2.83 10.44
CA GLU A 192 14.64 1.87 11.55
C GLU A 192 14.18 0.47 11.13
N ASP A 193 14.59 0.02 9.95
CA ASP A 193 14.26 -1.31 9.39
C ASP A 193 14.65 -2.44 10.36
N SER A 194 15.79 -2.33 11.03
CA SER A 194 16.25 -3.33 11.98
C SER A 194 15.32 -3.49 13.18
N LEU A 195 14.72 -2.40 13.68
CA LEU A 195 13.75 -2.46 14.75
C LEU A 195 12.49 -3.20 14.31
N VAL A 196 11.97 -2.86 13.13
CA VAL A 196 10.77 -3.48 12.55
C VAL A 196 11.00 -4.99 12.33
N LEU A 197 12.14 -5.38 11.77
CA LEU A 197 12.51 -6.78 11.54
C LEU A 197 12.66 -7.56 12.87
N ASN A 198 13.30 -6.96 13.87
CA ASN A 198 13.47 -7.59 15.17
C ASN A 198 12.14 -7.80 15.89
N LEU A 199 11.25 -6.81 15.83
CA LEU A 199 9.91 -6.91 16.43
C LEU A 199 9.08 -7.97 15.71
N ALA A 200 9.11 -7.98 14.37
CA ALA A 200 8.44 -8.99 13.54
C ALA A 200 8.91 -10.41 13.87
N ASN A 201 10.22 -10.63 13.97
CA ASN A 201 10.78 -11.94 14.30
C ASN A 201 10.34 -12.44 15.69
N LYS A 202 10.32 -11.55 16.69
CA LYS A 202 9.84 -11.91 18.04
C LYS A 202 8.35 -12.27 18.04
N LEU A 203 7.54 -11.53 17.28
CA LEU A 203 6.11 -11.81 17.18
C LEU A 203 5.82 -13.10 16.43
N GLU A 204 6.52 -13.36 15.31
CA GLU A 204 6.37 -14.62 14.57
C GLU A 204 6.62 -15.87 15.43
N GLU A 205 7.56 -15.80 16.39
CA GLU A 205 7.86 -16.92 17.28
C GLU A 205 6.68 -17.29 18.19
N VAL A 206 5.88 -16.31 18.62
CA VAL A 206 4.75 -16.53 19.54
C VAL A 206 3.41 -16.66 18.86
N LEU A 207 3.27 -16.21 17.60
CA LEU A 207 2.04 -16.31 16.83
C LEU A 207 1.81 -17.70 16.22
N GLY A 208 2.85 -18.55 16.18
CA GLY A 208 2.72 -19.94 15.74
C GLY A 208 2.54 -20.14 14.22
N CYS A 209 2.75 -19.10 13.42
CA CYS A 209 2.63 -19.15 11.96
C CYS A 209 3.99 -19.17 11.25
N LYS A 210 5.10 -19.14 11.99
CA LYS A 210 6.46 -19.09 11.42
C LYS A 210 6.73 -20.29 10.52
N GLY A 211 7.17 -20.02 9.31
CA GLY A 211 7.53 -21.06 8.32
C GLY A 211 6.35 -21.78 7.67
N MET A 212 5.10 -21.37 7.96
CA MET A 212 3.95 -21.91 7.23
C MET A 212 3.94 -21.39 5.80
N VAL A 213 3.80 -22.30 4.85
CA VAL A 213 3.66 -22.02 3.41
C VAL A 213 2.42 -22.72 2.89
N ALA A 214 1.78 -22.16 1.86
CA ALA A 214 0.69 -22.85 1.16
C ALA A 214 1.24 -24.16 0.60
N LYS A 215 0.44 -25.23 0.70
CA LYS A 215 0.75 -26.52 0.08
C LYS A 215 0.01 -26.59 -1.24
N ASP A 216 0.69 -27.02 -2.29
CA ASP A 216 0.06 -27.43 -3.53
C ASP A 216 -0.80 -28.66 -3.23
N GLU A 217 -2.11 -28.61 -3.56
CA GLU A 217 -3.00 -29.76 -3.53
C GLU A 217 -2.92 -30.52 -4.85
#